data_7608f9c8bcaf256ceabe02eabc89686f
#
_entry.id   7608f9c8bcaf256ceabe02eabc89686f
#
_cell.length_a   1.000
_cell.length_b   1.000
_cell.length_c   1.000
_cell.angle_alpha   90.00
_cell.angle_beta   90.00
_cell.angle_gamma   90.00
#
_symmetry.space_group_name_H-M   'P 1'
#
loop_
_entity.id
_entity.type
_entity.pdbx_description
1 polymer ?
#
loop_
_entity_poly.entity_id
_entity_poly.type
_entity_poly.pdbx_seq_one_letter_code
_entity_poly.pdbx_strand_id
1 'polypeptide(L)'
;MMKAWIVNKPGSLDNLQLVDLADPGAPAAGEIRVALHATSLNYHDLLVATGVIPTADRRILMADGAGVVEAVGAGVSEFQPGDRVVAGFFPQWLDGRPGPQVKDFSQTPGDGAEGFACQYVVRPASHFTHAPDGWRFREAATITTSGLTAWRALVVEGRLKAGDTVLTLGTGGVSITALQLAKCMGAQVIVTSSSDEKLARARALGADHLINYRTTPAWGATVQDITGHRGADIILELGGPGTLGQSFEAVSVGGHIALIGVLTGFEGHVPTHLLMSKQARLQGLVVGHRRQQQDYVNALNLQASRPVIDKVFDFAALPDAFRYLQSGAHFGKICVEW
;
A
#
# COMPACT_ATOMS: atom_id res chain seq x y z
N MET A 1 -18.76 14.77 19.98
CA MET A 1 -18.45 13.31 20.02
C MET A 1 -18.18 12.85 18.59
N MET A 2 -17.25 11.92 18.37
CA MET A 2 -16.98 11.30 17.08
C MET A 2 -16.95 9.78 17.22
N LYS A 3 -17.33 9.05 16.19
CA LYS A 3 -17.19 7.59 16.16
C LYS A 3 -15.79 7.18 15.70
N ALA A 4 -15.26 6.12 16.34
CA ALA A 4 -13.97 5.54 15.99
C ALA A 4 -13.96 4.03 16.21
N TRP A 5 -13.24 3.30 15.37
CA TRP A 5 -12.94 1.89 15.56
C TRP A 5 -11.63 1.72 16.29
N ILE A 6 -11.70 1.02 17.43
CA ILE A 6 -10.52 0.68 18.24
C ILE A 6 -10.31 -0.82 18.30
N VAL A 7 -9.05 -1.22 18.50
CA VAL A 7 -8.70 -2.58 18.87
C VAL A 7 -8.39 -2.64 20.38
N ASN A 8 -9.02 -3.59 21.08
CA ASN A 8 -8.69 -3.88 22.47
C ASN A 8 -7.72 -5.06 22.55
N LYS A 9 -6.93 -5.10 23.61
CA LYS A 9 -6.06 -6.24 23.92
C LYS A 9 -6.87 -7.42 24.51
N PRO A 10 -6.49 -8.68 24.14
CA PRO A 10 -5.56 -9.02 23.08
C PRO A 10 -6.15 -8.68 21.70
N GLY A 11 -5.29 -8.32 20.72
CA GLY A 11 -5.73 -8.02 19.37
C GLY A 11 -6.45 -9.20 18.71
N SER A 12 -7.66 -8.94 18.21
CA SER A 12 -8.49 -9.92 17.50
C SER A 12 -9.57 -9.18 16.75
N LEU A 13 -10.02 -9.72 15.62
CA LEU A 13 -11.14 -9.13 14.87
C LEU A 13 -12.45 -9.10 15.66
N ASP A 14 -12.58 -9.97 16.67
CA ASP A 14 -13.74 -10.01 17.57
C ASP A 14 -13.64 -9.00 18.72
N ASN A 15 -12.44 -8.43 18.95
CA ASN A 15 -12.17 -7.39 19.94
C ASN A 15 -12.18 -5.97 19.37
N LEU A 16 -12.57 -5.82 18.10
CA LEU A 16 -12.78 -4.51 17.50
C LEU A 16 -14.07 -3.90 18.01
N GLN A 17 -14.01 -2.63 18.41
CA GLN A 17 -15.18 -1.92 18.95
C GLN A 17 -15.35 -0.57 18.27
N LEU A 18 -16.59 -0.28 17.87
CA LEU A 18 -17.01 1.05 17.47
C LEU A 18 -17.41 1.83 18.72
N VAL A 19 -16.67 2.89 19.01
CA VAL A 19 -16.85 3.69 20.22
C VAL A 19 -17.11 5.16 19.90
N ASP A 20 -17.74 5.85 20.83
CA ASP A 20 -17.85 7.31 20.81
C ASP A 20 -16.69 7.90 21.62
N LEU A 21 -15.89 8.77 20.96
CA LEU A 21 -14.78 9.48 21.54
C LEU A 21 -15.07 10.99 21.58
N ALA A 22 -14.29 11.74 22.37
CA ALA A 22 -14.34 13.20 22.33
C ALA A 22 -13.95 13.70 20.93
N ASP A 23 -14.60 14.77 20.48
CA ASP A 23 -14.20 15.49 19.29
C ASP A 23 -12.78 16.04 19.48
N PRO A 24 -11.86 15.94 18.49
CA PRO A 24 -10.48 16.40 18.63
C PRO A 24 -10.36 17.93 18.74
N GLY A 25 -11.43 18.68 18.50
CA GLY A 25 -11.46 20.14 18.65
C GLY A 25 -10.90 20.91 17.46
N ALA A 26 -10.54 22.17 17.72
CA ALA A 26 -9.94 23.05 16.72
C ALA A 26 -8.45 22.77 16.55
N PRO A 27 -7.88 22.98 15.35
CA PRO A 27 -6.45 22.78 15.11
C PRO A 27 -5.61 23.88 15.78
N ALA A 28 -4.49 23.48 16.38
CA ALA A 28 -3.46 24.38 16.87
C ALA A 28 -2.60 24.94 15.72
N ALA A 29 -1.64 25.82 16.04
CA ALA A 29 -0.71 26.35 15.04
C ALA A 29 0.04 25.22 14.32
N GLY A 30 0.07 25.27 12.98
CA GLY A 30 0.67 24.25 12.12
C GLY A 30 -0.15 22.98 11.91
N GLU A 31 -1.34 22.88 12.51
CA GLU A 31 -2.22 21.72 12.38
C GLU A 31 -3.40 22.00 11.43
N ILE A 32 -4.01 20.92 10.95
CA ILE A 32 -5.29 20.93 10.23
C ILE A 32 -6.27 19.98 10.90
N ARG A 33 -7.55 20.34 10.85
CA ARG A 33 -8.67 19.46 11.17
C ARG A 33 -9.20 18.86 9.88
N VAL A 34 -9.31 17.55 9.85
CA VAL A 34 -9.80 16.79 8.68
C VAL A 34 -11.03 16.00 9.07
N ALA A 35 -12.13 16.17 8.33
CA ALA A 35 -13.24 15.24 8.31
C ALA A 35 -12.88 14.08 7.38
N LEU A 36 -12.77 12.88 7.94
CA LEU A 36 -12.43 11.67 7.21
C LEU A 36 -13.70 11.09 6.56
N HIS A 37 -13.56 10.58 5.35
CA HIS A 37 -14.65 10.01 4.58
C HIS A 37 -14.38 8.59 4.09
N ALA A 38 -13.12 8.17 4.05
CA ALA A 38 -12.76 6.83 3.64
C ALA A 38 -11.40 6.39 4.19
N THR A 39 -11.28 5.09 4.34
CA THR A 39 -10.01 4.37 4.57
C THR A 39 -9.91 3.18 3.62
N SER A 40 -8.72 2.59 3.50
CA SER A 40 -8.52 1.38 2.71
C SER A 40 -7.66 0.36 3.45
N LEU A 41 -8.02 -0.92 3.35
CA LEU A 41 -7.38 -1.98 4.12
C LEU A 41 -6.05 -2.41 3.50
N ASN A 42 -5.07 -2.68 4.35
CA ASN A 42 -3.77 -3.25 4.00
C ASN A 42 -3.46 -4.46 4.90
N TYR A 43 -2.55 -5.31 4.46
CA TYR A 43 -2.14 -6.48 5.25
C TYR A 43 -1.53 -6.06 6.60
N HIS A 44 -0.82 -4.93 6.64
CA HIS A 44 -0.31 -4.32 7.88
C HIS A 44 -1.44 -4.04 8.88
N ASP A 45 -2.53 -3.43 8.45
CA ASP A 45 -3.68 -3.13 9.32
C ASP A 45 -4.30 -4.42 9.90
N LEU A 46 -4.35 -5.51 9.09
CA LEU A 46 -4.82 -6.82 9.55
C LEU A 46 -3.89 -7.40 10.62
N LEU A 47 -2.57 -7.30 10.44
CA LEU A 47 -1.61 -7.80 11.43
C LEU A 47 -1.72 -7.05 12.77
N VAL A 48 -1.98 -5.73 12.73
CA VAL A 48 -2.25 -4.94 13.94
C VAL A 48 -3.59 -5.34 14.57
N ALA A 49 -4.66 -5.40 13.79
CA ALA A 49 -6.00 -5.73 14.27
C ALA A 49 -6.08 -7.13 14.90
N THR A 50 -5.28 -8.07 14.41
CA THR A 50 -5.18 -9.46 14.95
C THR A 50 -4.12 -9.62 16.03
N GLY A 51 -3.39 -8.58 16.40
CA GLY A 51 -2.38 -8.60 17.45
C GLY A 51 -1.06 -9.27 17.07
N VAL A 52 -0.84 -9.62 15.80
CA VAL A 52 0.47 -10.12 15.30
C VAL A 52 1.50 -9.01 15.41
N ILE A 53 1.15 -7.79 15.07
CA ILE A 53 1.92 -6.58 15.38
C ILE A 53 1.34 -5.98 16.66
N PRO A 54 2.11 -5.92 17.76
CA PRO A 54 1.65 -5.35 19.02
C PRO A 54 1.37 -3.85 18.90
N THR A 55 0.23 -3.38 19.41
CA THR A 55 -0.09 -1.96 19.52
C THR A 55 -0.62 -1.61 20.91
N ALA A 56 -0.88 -0.33 21.17
CA ALA A 56 -1.48 0.12 22.43
C ALA A 56 -2.92 -0.43 22.55
N ASP A 57 -3.36 -0.64 23.80
CA ASP A 57 -4.77 -0.93 24.07
C ASP A 57 -5.64 0.24 23.63
N ARG A 58 -6.80 -0.06 23.06
CA ARG A 58 -7.76 0.93 22.53
C ARG A 58 -7.22 1.78 21.36
N ARG A 59 -6.23 1.29 20.62
CA ARG A 59 -5.67 1.97 19.44
C ARG A 59 -6.74 2.19 18.38
N ILE A 60 -6.92 3.42 17.89
CA ILE A 60 -7.69 3.67 16.65
C ILE A 60 -6.93 3.06 15.48
N LEU A 61 -7.60 2.22 14.73
CA LEU A 61 -7.02 1.45 13.62
C LEU A 61 -6.85 2.27 12.33
N MET A 62 -6.23 1.65 11.34
CA MET A 62 -6.07 2.04 9.93
C MET A 62 -5.00 3.09 9.68
N ALA A 63 -4.07 2.72 8.79
CA ALA A 63 -3.00 3.61 8.33
C ALA A 63 -3.44 4.54 7.20
N ASP A 64 -4.39 4.12 6.38
CA ASP A 64 -4.89 4.88 5.24
C ASP A 64 -6.03 5.80 5.68
N GLY A 65 -6.07 7.02 5.13
CA GLY A 65 -7.15 7.96 5.39
C GLY A 65 -7.28 9.01 4.29
N ALA A 66 -8.51 9.32 3.89
CA ALA A 66 -8.81 10.40 2.96
C ALA A 66 -10.03 11.20 3.44
N GLY A 67 -9.99 12.51 3.29
CA GLY A 67 -11.04 13.38 3.79
C GLY A 67 -10.93 14.82 3.28
N VAL A 68 -11.64 15.70 3.96
CA VAL A 68 -11.72 17.13 3.67
C VAL A 68 -11.17 17.93 4.84
N VAL A 69 -10.36 18.94 4.57
CA VAL A 69 -9.93 19.93 5.56
C VAL A 69 -11.14 20.77 5.98
N GLU A 70 -11.49 20.75 7.25
CA GLU A 70 -12.57 21.60 7.81
C GLU A 70 -12.05 22.92 8.35
N ALA A 71 -10.84 22.89 8.94
CA ALA A 71 -10.20 24.07 9.52
C ALA A 71 -8.67 23.93 9.47
N VAL A 72 -8.00 25.07 9.48
CA VAL A 72 -6.54 25.18 9.51
C VAL A 72 -6.10 26.04 10.69
N GLY A 73 -5.03 25.64 11.35
CA GLY A 73 -4.39 26.41 12.42
C GLY A 73 -3.49 27.52 11.89
N ALA A 74 -3.08 28.42 12.78
CA ALA A 74 -2.19 29.51 12.42
C ALA A 74 -0.89 29.00 11.77
N GLY A 75 -0.42 29.69 10.72
CA GLY A 75 0.81 29.36 9.99
C GLY A 75 0.68 28.25 8.94
N VAL A 76 -0.48 27.61 8.79
CA VAL A 76 -0.73 26.69 7.69
C VAL A 76 -1.05 27.48 6.41
N SER A 77 -0.24 27.29 5.38
CA SER A 77 -0.40 27.95 4.07
C SER A 77 -0.62 26.96 2.92
N GLU A 78 -0.34 25.67 3.13
CA GLU A 78 -0.45 24.63 2.10
C GLU A 78 -1.91 24.21 1.89
N PHE A 79 -2.74 24.27 2.92
CA PHE A 79 -4.14 23.83 2.88
C PHE A 79 -5.10 24.94 3.30
N GLN A 80 -6.33 24.83 2.80
CA GLN A 80 -7.47 25.65 3.19
C GLN A 80 -8.71 24.77 3.42
N PRO A 81 -9.73 25.27 4.16
CA PRO A 81 -11.00 24.56 4.28
C PRO A 81 -11.60 24.22 2.93
N GLY A 82 -12.06 22.98 2.78
CA GLY A 82 -12.57 22.42 1.52
C GLY A 82 -11.55 21.61 0.73
N ASP A 83 -10.26 21.70 1.01
CA ASP A 83 -9.24 20.91 0.34
C ASP A 83 -9.40 19.41 0.66
N ARG A 84 -9.24 18.60 -0.37
CA ARG A 84 -9.28 17.14 -0.27
C ARG A 84 -7.88 16.62 0.00
N VAL A 85 -7.74 15.79 1.01
CA VAL A 85 -6.42 15.34 1.49
C VAL A 85 -6.33 13.84 1.69
N VAL A 86 -5.10 13.34 1.60
CA VAL A 86 -4.71 11.95 1.86
C VAL A 86 -3.64 11.92 2.95
N ALA A 87 -3.79 11.01 3.89
CA ALA A 87 -2.84 10.82 4.98
C ALA A 87 -1.51 10.24 4.49
N GLY A 88 -0.42 10.51 5.21
CA GLY A 88 0.88 9.88 5.02
C GLY A 88 1.10 8.70 5.96
N PHE A 89 1.76 7.64 5.49
CA PHE A 89 2.06 6.44 6.29
C PHE A 89 3.16 6.70 7.33
N PHE A 90 4.22 7.43 6.95
CA PHE A 90 5.30 7.85 7.83
C PHE A 90 5.26 9.38 7.97
N PRO A 91 4.47 9.93 8.90
CA PRO A 91 4.20 11.36 8.97
C PRO A 91 5.42 12.22 9.28
N GLN A 92 6.47 11.64 9.86
CA GLN A 92 7.73 12.33 10.15
C GLN A 92 8.79 12.16 9.05
N TRP A 93 8.55 11.33 8.05
CA TRP A 93 9.47 11.18 6.92
C TRP A 93 8.99 12.04 5.75
N LEU A 94 9.44 13.29 5.76
CA LEU A 94 8.98 14.28 4.79
C LEU A 94 9.67 14.14 3.45
N ASP A 95 10.97 13.83 3.44
CA ASP A 95 11.81 13.68 2.23
C ASP A 95 13.12 12.95 2.54
N GLY A 96 13.88 12.60 1.49
CA GLY A 96 15.23 12.05 1.57
C GLY A 96 15.31 10.56 1.96
N ARG A 97 16.47 10.15 2.45
CA ARG A 97 16.71 8.75 2.83
C ARG A 97 15.94 8.35 4.07
N PRO A 98 15.49 7.08 4.18
CA PRO A 98 14.89 6.59 5.41
C PRO A 98 15.92 6.65 6.56
N GLY A 99 15.44 7.08 7.73
CA GLY A 99 16.25 7.22 8.94
C GLY A 99 15.53 6.65 10.17
N PRO A 100 16.00 6.97 11.38
CA PRO A 100 15.42 6.45 12.62
C PRO A 100 13.91 6.66 12.76
N GLN A 101 13.35 7.69 12.12
CA GLN A 101 11.92 8.05 12.15
C GLN A 101 10.99 6.99 11.51
N VAL A 102 11.53 6.03 10.76
CA VAL A 102 10.75 4.95 10.14
C VAL A 102 11.09 3.57 10.69
N LYS A 103 11.98 3.49 11.69
CA LYS A 103 12.57 2.23 12.14
C LYS A 103 11.59 1.27 12.82
N ASP A 104 10.72 1.80 13.67
CA ASP A 104 9.92 1.00 14.62
C ASP A 104 8.41 1.20 14.48
N PHE A 105 7.99 1.91 13.42
CA PHE A 105 6.59 2.25 13.17
C PHE A 105 5.90 3.05 14.31
N SER A 106 6.66 3.57 15.26
CA SER A 106 6.12 4.25 16.46
C SER A 106 5.24 5.45 16.16
N GLN A 107 5.34 6.02 14.97
CA GLN A 107 4.52 7.15 14.50
C GLN A 107 3.58 6.76 13.36
N THR A 108 3.56 5.48 12.96
CA THR A 108 2.66 5.00 11.90
C THR A 108 1.22 5.00 12.39
N PRO A 109 0.28 5.65 11.67
CA PRO A 109 -1.13 5.65 12.05
C PRO A 109 -1.70 4.22 12.06
N GLY A 110 -2.54 3.94 13.05
CA GLY A 110 -3.15 2.64 13.24
C GLY A 110 -2.27 1.59 13.93
N ASP A 111 -0.99 1.89 14.11
CA ASP A 111 0.01 1.04 14.77
C ASP A 111 0.62 1.78 15.96
N GLY A 112 1.72 2.49 15.78
CA GLY A 112 2.40 3.24 16.85
C GLY A 112 1.67 4.52 17.27
N ALA A 113 0.87 5.11 16.38
CA ALA A 113 0.04 6.30 16.63
C ALA A 113 -1.44 6.00 16.34
N GLU A 114 -2.34 6.90 16.76
CA GLU A 114 -3.77 6.78 16.45
C GLU A 114 -4.00 6.81 14.94
N GLY A 115 -4.84 5.89 14.45
CA GLY A 115 -5.14 5.73 13.03
C GLY A 115 -6.29 6.60 12.52
N PHE A 116 -6.77 6.22 11.34
CA PHE A 116 -7.77 6.97 10.58
C PHE A 116 -9.14 6.29 10.50
N ALA A 117 -9.37 5.19 11.26
CA ALA A 117 -10.72 4.61 11.39
C ALA A 117 -11.58 5.44 12.37
N CYS A 118 -11.75 6.73 12.10
CA CYS A 118 -12.54 7.68 12.89
C CYS A 118 -13.11 8.79 12.01
N GLN A 119 -14.05 9.57 12.55
CA GLN A 119 -14.71 10.61 11.76
C GLN A 119 -13.85 11.87 11.58
N TYR A 120 -13.07 12.25 12.60
CA TYR A 120 -12.29 13.48 12.59
C TYR A 120 -10.91 13.26 13.17
N VAL A 121 -9.93 13.98 12.64
CA VAL A 121 -8.59 14.08 13.21
C VAL A 121 -8.11 15.54 13.21
N VAL A 122 -7.28 15.88 14.19
CA VAL A 122 -6.46 17.10 14.19
C VAL A 122 -5.01 16.65 14.23
N ARG A 123 -4.23 17.04 13.22
CA ARG A 123 -2.83 16.61 13.04
C ARG A 123 -2.02 17.73 12.38
N PRO A 124 -0.68 17.72 12.52
CA PRO A 124 0.19 18.58 11.71
C PRO A 124 -0.14 18.51 10.22
N ALA A 125 -0.18 19.64 9.56
CA ALA A 125 -0.46 19.74 8.12
C ALA A 125 0.48 18.84 7.28
N SER A 126 1.74 18.70 7.71
CA SER A 126 2.74 17.83 7.07
C SER A 126 2.40 16.34 7.07
N HIS A 127 1.41 15.89 7.87
CA HIS A 127 0.94 14.51 7.86
C HIS A 127 0.03 14.17 6.67
N PHE A 128 -0.29 15.16 5.83
CA PHE A 128 -1.18 15.02 4.69
C PHE A 128 -0.53 15.51 3.40
N THR A 129 -1.09 15.08 2.28
CA THR A 129 -0.89 15.65 0.95
C THR A 129 -2.25 15.94 0.33
N HIS A 130 -2.31 16.78 -0.71
CA HIS A 130 -3.53 16.89 -1.51
C HIS A 130 -3.90 15.54 -2.12
N ALA A 131 -5.19 15.26 -2.24
CA ALA A 131 -5.71 14.12 -2.99
C ALA A 131 -5.65 14.42 -4.50
N PRO A 132 -5.61 13.40 -5.39
CA PRO A 132 -5.71 13.63 -6.82
C PRO A 132 -7.05 14.27 -7.20
N ASP A 133 -7.01 15.12 -8.24
CA ASP A 133 -8.17 15.85 -8.73
C ASP A 133 -9.30 14.90 -9.19
N GLY A 134 -10.51 15.15 -8.72
CA GLY A 134 -11.70 14.41 -9.12
C GLY A 134 -11.78 12.96 -8.61
N TRP A 135 -10.83 12.50 -7.77
CA TRP A 135 -10.93 11.18 -7.15
C TRP A 135 -11.96 11.17 -6.03
N ARG A 136 -12.71 10.06 -5.90
CA ARG A 136 -13.55 9.82 -4.72
C ARG A 136 -12.65 9.54 -3.51
N PHE A 137 -13.15 9.76 -2.28
CA PHE A 137 -12.34 9.54 -1.07
C PHE A 137 -11.86 8.09 -0.94
N ARG A 138 -12.70 7.10 -1.26
CA ARG A 138 -12.29 5.69 -1.29
C ARG A 138 -11.17 5.41 -2.29
N GLU A 139 -11.14 6.12 -3.43
CA GLU A 139 -10.05 6.01 -4.41
C GLU A 139 -8.78 6.65 -3.84
N ALA A 140 -8.90 7.86 -3.30
CA ALA A 140 -7.79 8.60 -2.72
C ALA A 140 -7.17 7.86 -1.51
N ALA A 141 -7.97 7.23 -0.66
CA ALA A 141 -7.47 6.47 0.49
C ALA A 141 -6.52 5.32 0.08
N THR A 142 -6.60 4.79 -1.15
CA THR A 142 -5.72 3.71 -1.60
C THR A 142 -4.27 4.14 -1.86
N ILE A 143 -4.00 5.46 -1.84
CA ILE A 143 -2.69 6.04 -2.14
C ILE A 143 -1.69 5.79 -1.02
N THR A 144 -2.10 6.03 0.22
CA THR A 144 -1.22 6.10 1.41
C THR A 144 -0.28 4.92 1.51
N THR A 145 -0.79 3.69 1.49
CA THR A 145 0.04 2.49 1.66
C THR A 145 0.31 1.80 0.33
N SER A 146 -0.70 1.21 -0.31
CA SER A 146 -0.46 0.35 -1.47
C SER A 146 -0.04 1.15 -2.72
N GLY A 147 -0.64 2.30 -2.95
CA GLY A 147 -0.32 3.16 -4.09
C GLY A 147 1.10 3.68 -4.02
N LEU A 148 1.47 4.29 -2.90
CA LEU A 148 2.81 4.84 -2.68
C LEU A 148 3.89 3.75 -2.67
N THR A 149 3.58 2.56 -2.14
CA THR A 149 4.49 1.40 -2.22
C THR A 149 4.78 1.00 -3.67
N ALA A 150 3.74 0.88 -4.50
CA ALA A 150 3.90 0.55 -5.91
C ALA A 150 4.69 1.64 -6.68
N TRP A 151 4.36 2.91 -6.43
CA TRP A 151 5.10 4.05 -7.00
C TRP A 151 6.58 4.01 -6.63
N ARG A 152 6.88 3.88 -5.33
CA ARG A 152 8.26 3.82 -4.87
C ARG A 152 9.01 2.63 -5.45
N ALA A 153 8.41 1.44 -5.45
CA ALA A 153 9.04 0.23 -5.97
C ALA A 153 9.38 0.35 -7.46
N LEU A 154 8.48 0.91 -8.26
CA LEU A 154 8.66 1.02 -9.70
C LEU A 154 9.49 2.24 -10.10
N VAL A 155 9.09 3.44 -9.63
CA VAL A 155 9.60 4.70 -10.16
C VAL A 155 10.84 5.14 -9.42
N VAL A 156 10.81 5.14 -8.09
CA VAL A 156 11.91 5.68 -7.29
C VAL A 156 13.08 4.69 -7.22
N GLU A 157 12.81 3.48 -6.75
CA GLU A 157 13.87 2.47 -6.55
C GLU A 157 14.13 1.66 -7.81
N GLY A 158 13.07 1.26 -8.53
CA GLY A 158 13.16 0.46 -9.75
C GLY A 158 13.60 1.27 -10.97
N ARG A 159 13.40 2.60 -10.98
CA ARG A 159 13.72 3.48 -12.11
C ARG A 159 13.09 2.99 -13.41
N LEU A 160 11.83 2.59 -13.31
CA LEU A 160 11.05 2.04 -14.42
C LEU A 160 11.09 2.97 -15.66
N LYS A 161 11.34 2.38 -16.81
CA LYS A 161 11.27 3.06 -18.12
C LYS A 161 10.47 2.23 -19.11
N ALA A 162 10.01 2.86 -20.18
CA ALA A 162 9.34 2.19 -21.27
C ALA A 162 10.20 1.06 -21.85
N GLY A 163 9.57 -0.10 -22.11
CA GLY A 163 10.23 -1.30 -22.59
C GLY A 163 10.79 -2.24 -21.51
N ASP A 164 10.80 -1.82 -20.23
CA ASP A 164 11.16 -2.73 -19.14
C ASP A 164 10.09 -3.80 -18.93
N THR A 165 10.49 -4.94 -18.34
CA THR A 165 9.59 -6.00 -17.91
C THR A 165 9.43 -5.95 -16.40
N VAL A 166 8.20 -5.85 -15.93
CA VAL A 166 7.82 -5.86 -14.51
C VAL A 166 7.14 -7.17 -14.16
N LEU A 167 7.58 -7.81 -13.09
CA LEU A 167 6.91 -8.97 -12.50
C LEU A 167 6.23 -8.55 -11.19
N THR A 168 4.93 -8.85 -11.06
CA THR A 168 4.20 -8.65 -9.80
C THR A 168 3.70 -9.96 -9.23
N LEU A 169 3.87 -10.17 -7.92
CA LEU A 169 3.43 -11.37 -7.23
C LEU A 169 2.04 -11.15 -6.61
N GLY A 170 1.08 -11.98 -7.04
CA GLY A 170 -0.30 -11.90 -6.57
C GLY A 170 -1.12 -10.78 -7.22
N THR A 171 -2.34 -10.57 -6.71
CA THR A 171 -3.36 -9.66 -7.25
C THR A 171 -3.97 -8.77 -6.17
N GLY A 172 -3.22 -8.48 -5.12
CA GLY A 172 -3.59 -7.54 -4.07
C GLY A 172 -3.35 -6.07 -4.47
N GLY A 173 -3.57 -5.17 -3.52
CA GLY A 173 -3.51 -3.71 -3.77
C GLY A 173 -2.22 -3.24 -4.42
N VAL A 174 -1.06 -3.62 -3.88
CA VAL A 174 0.25 -3.21 -4.44
C VAL A 174 0.45 -3.74 -5.85
N SER A 175 0.19 -5.04 -6.08
CA SER A 175 0.41 -5.68 -7.39
C SER A 175 -0.47 -5.10 -8.49
N ILE A 176 -1.75 -4.86 -8.19
CA ILE A 176 -2.69 -4.32 -9.19
C ILE A 176 -2.41 -2.83 -9.46
N THR A 177 -2.06 -2.05 -8.45
CA THR A 177 -1.59 -0.67 -8.67
C THR A 177 -0.31 -0.66 -9.49
N ALA A 178 0.64 -1.55 -9.20
CA ALA A 178 1.89 -1.67 -9.97
C ALA A 178 1.63 -2.08 -11.42
N LEU A 179 0.72 -3.01 -11.68
CA LEU A 179 0.29 -3.36 -13.04
C LEU A 179 -0.20 -2.12 -13.79
N GLN A 180 -1.13 -1.35 -13.20
CA GLN A 180 -1.68 -0.16 -13.84
C GLN A 180 -0.61 0.90 -14.11
N LEU A 181 0.25 1.20 -13.12
CA LEU A 181 1.35 2.16 -13.27
C LEU A 181 2.36 1.72 -14.34
N ALA A 182 2.79 0.46 -14.31
CA ALA A 182 3.76 -0.07 -15.27
C ALA A 182 3.20 -0.01 -16.70
N LYS A 183 1.92 -0.36 -16.90
CA LYS A 183 1.28 -0.24 -18.22
C LYS A 183 1.18 1.21 -18.69
N CYS A 184 0.83 2.14 -17.82
CA CYS A 184 0.81 3.58 -18.16
C CYS A 184 2.21 4.10 -18.55
N MET A 185 3.27 3.50 -18.02
CA MET A 185 4.67 3.88 -18.33
C MET A 185 5.27 3.10 -19.50
N GLY A 186 4.49 2.26 -20.20
CA GLY A 186 4.94 1.53 -21.38
C GLY A 186 5.77 0.28 -21.10
N ALA A 187 5.63 -0.33 -19.92
CA ALA A 187 6.30 -1.57 -19.57
C ALA A 187 5.50 -2.79 -20.00
N GLN A 188 6.20 -3.93 -20.16
CA GLN A 188 5.61 -5.25 -20.20
C GLN A 188 5.37 -5.74 -18.77
N VAL A 189 4.20 -6.33 -18.49
CA VAL A 189 3.86 -6.78 -17.13
C VAL A 189 3.50 -8.26 -17.10
N ILE A 190 4.18 -8.99 -16.22
CA ILE A 190 3.92 -10.39 -15.89
C ILE A 190 3.25 -10.39 -14.50
N VAL A 191 2.10 -11.08 -14.37
CA VAL A 191 1.37 -11.22 -13.11
C VAL A 191 1.30 -12.66 -12.68
N THR A 192 1.63 -12.98 -11.44
CA THR A 192 1.40 -14.31 -10.88
C THR A 192 0.16 -14.31 -9.97
N SER A 193 -0.55 -15.43 -9.92
CA SER A 193 -1.67 -15.65 -8.98
C SER A 193 -1.90 -17.14 -8.74
N SER A 194 -2.69 -17.49 -7.73
CA SER A 194 -3.21 -18.86 -7.52
C SER A 194 -4.56 -19.09 -8.18
N SER A 195 -5.17 -18.06 -8.79
CA SER A 195 -6.53 -18.10 -9.33
C SER A 195 -6.54 -17.62 -10.78
N ASP A 196 -7.02 -18.49 -11.68
CA ASP A 196 -7.16 -18.15 -13.09
C ASP A 196 -8.20 -17.06 -13.33
N GLU A 197 -9.25 -16.99 -12.49
CA GLU A 197 -10.22 -15.88 -12.52
C GLU A 197 -9.56 -14.54 -12.25
N LYS A 198 -8.71 -14.46 -11.21
CA LYS A 198 -7.96 -13.22 -10.89
C LYS A 198 -6.94 -12.90 -11.99
N LEU A 199 -6.32 -13.90 -12.60
CA LEU A 199 -5.43 -13.70 -13.73
C LEU A 199 -6.17 -13.16 -14.95
N ALA A 200 -7.38 -13.64 -15.24
CA ALA A 200 -8.22 -13.08 -16.30
C ALA A 200 -8.57 -11.60 -16.06
N ARG A 201 -8.87 -11.23 -14.81
CA ARG A 201 -9.07 -9.81 -14.43
C ARG A 201 -7.79 -8.97 -14.61
N ALA A 202 -6.62 -9.52 -14.26
CA ALA A 202 -5.34 -8.84 -14.49
C ALA A 202 -5.07 -8.64 -16.00
N ARG A 203 -5.41 -9.62 -16.84
CA ARG A 203 -5.32 -9.48 -18.31
C ARG A 203 -6.21 -8.35 -18.82
N ALA A 204 -7.44 -8.23 -18.32
CA ALA A 204 -8.34 -7.15 -18.70
C ALA A 204 -7.81 -5.75 -18.32
N LEU A 205 -6.91 -5.68 -17.32
CA LEU A 205 -6.18 -4.45 -16.93
C LEU A 205 -4.89 -4.24 -17.74
N GLY A 206 -4.58 -5.11 -18.71
CA GLY A 206 -3.45 -4.96 -19.61
C GLY A 206 -2.21 -5.79 -19.23
N ALA A 207 -2.29 -6.75 -18.31
CA ALA A 207 -1.18 -7.68 -18.06
C ALA A 207 -0.86 -8.47 -19.35
N ASP A 208 0.42 -8.46 -19.73
CA ASP A 208 0.88 -9.10 -20.97
C ASP A 208 1.01 -10.62 -20.80
N HIS A 209 1.50 -11.08 -19.65
CA HIS A 209 1.67 -12.48 -19.33
C HIS A 209 1.11 -12.82 -17.95
N LEU A 210 0.60 -14.03 -17.82
CA LEU A 210 -0.06 -14.53 -16.64
C LEU A 210 0.53 -15.89 -16.26
N ILE A 211 0.82 -16.08 -14.98
CA ILE A 211 1.37 -17.33 -14.46
C ILE A 211 0.53 -17.77 -13.25
N ASN A 212 -0.10 -18.92 -13.35
CA ASN A 212 -0.71 -19.55 -12.18
C ASN A 212 0.36 -20.38 -11.47
N TYR A 213 0.84 -19.88 -10.32
CA TYR A 213 1.92 -20.54 -9.59
C TYR A 213 1.51 -21.87 -8.93
N ARG A 214 0.21 -22.22 -8.86
CA ARG A 214 -0.24 -23.54 -8.42
C ARG A 214 0.00 -24.60 -9.47
N THR A 215 -0.20 -24.26 -10.73
CA THR A 215 0.03 -25.17 -11.88
C THR A 215 1.44 -25.05 -12.44
N THR A 216 2.12 -23.94 -12.14
CA THR A 216 3.48 -23.62 -12.61
C THR A 216 4.35 -23.19 -11.41
N PRO A 217 4.74 -24.16 -10.53
CA PRO A 217 5.50 -23.82 -9.32
C PRO A 217 6.91 -23.29 -9.61
N ALA A 218 7.53 -23.69 -10.74
CA ALA A 218 8.81 -23.15 -11.22
C ALA A 218 8.59 -21.87 -12.05
N TRP A 219 7.82 -20.92 -11.52
CA TRP A 219 7.45 -19.70 -12.25
C TRP A 219 8.66 -18.78 -12.55
N GLY A 220 9.76 -18.89 -11.80
CA GLY A 220 10.98 -18.16 -12.11
C GLY A 220 11.58 -18.55 -13.47
N ALA A 221 11.66 -19.84 -13.75
CA ALA A 221 12.07 -20.36 -15.05
C ALA A 221 11.09 -19.96 -16.17
N THR A 222 9.78 -20.01 -15.89
CA THR A 222 8.76 -19.54 -16.84
C THR A 222 8.92 -18.06 -17.20
N VAL A 223 9.28 -17.20 -16.23
CA VAL A 223 9.60 -15.79 -16.52
C VAL A 223 10.82 -15.68 -17.43
N GLN A 224 11.86 -16.50 -17.23
CA GLN A 224 13.02 -16.53 -18.13
C GLN A 224 12.59 -16.89 -19.56
N ASP A 225 11.76 -17.94 -19.72
CA ASP A 225 11.25 -18.37 -21.04
C ASP A 225 10.43 -17.25 -21.72
N ILE A 226 9.50 -16.63 -20.99
CA ILE A 226 8.66 -15.52 -21.49
C ILE A 226 9.51 -14.34 -21.98
N THR A 227 10.62 -14.06 -21.31
CA THR A 227 11.49 -12.92 -21.59
C THR A 227 12.66 -13.24 -22.53
N GLY A 228 12.68 -14.44 -23.14
CA GLY A 228 13.80 -14.89 -23.96
C GLY A 228 15.11 -15.00 -23.18
N HIS A 229 15.03 -15.48 -21.95
CA HIS A 229 16.12 -15.65 -20.98
C HIS A 229 16.77 -14.34 -20.50
N ARG A 230 16.11 -13.21 -20.71
CA ARG A 230 16.57 -11.91 -20.18
C ARG A 230 16.22 -11.73 -18.70
N GLY A 231 15.05 -12.20 -18.31
CA GLY A 231 14.46 -12.01 -16.99
C GLY A 231 13.71 -10.67 -16.84
N ALA A 232 13.05 -10.49 -15.70
CA ALA A 232 12.32 -9.26 -15.36
C ALA A 232 13.27 -8.18 -14.84
N ASP A 233 13.10 -6.95 -15.31
CA ASP A 233 13.92 -5.81 -14.90
C ASP A 233 13.57 -5.36 -13.46
N ILE A 234 12.28 -5.41 -13.11
CA ILE A 234 11.79 -5.05 -11.78
C ILE A 234 10.81 -6.12 -11.29
N ILE A 235 11.01 -6.58 -10.06
CA ILE A 235 10.12 -7.52 -9.38
C ILE A 235 9.56 -6.88 -8.12
N LEU A 236 8.24 -6.88 -7.97
CA LEU A 236 7.58 -6.54 -6.71
C LEU A 236 7.37 -7.82 -5.91
N GLU A 237 8.23 -8.03 -4.92
CA GLU A 237 8.27 -9.23 -4.09
C GLU A 237 7.40 -9.05 -2.85
N LEU A 238 6.26 -9.74 -2.83
CA LEU A 238 5.25 -9.63 -1.77
C LEU A 238 5.15 -10.89 -0.91
N GLY A 239 5.73 -11.99 -1.36
CA GLY A 239 5.68 -13.26 -0.64
C GLY A 239 6.70 -13.37 0.48
N GLY A 240 7.91 -12.88 0.26
CA GLY A 240 9.00 -13.02 1.21
C GLY A 240 9.80 -14.32 1.01
N PRO A 241 10.29 -14.96 2.09
CA PRO A 241 11.27 -16.05 1.99
C PRO A 241 10.80 -17.23 1.14
N GLY A 242 9.50 -17.54 1.12
CA GLY A 242 8.97 -18.66 0.32
C GLY A 242 8.92 -18.39 -1.18
N THR A 243 9.09 -17.17 -1.64
CA THR A 243 9.04 -16.77 -3.06
C THR A 243 10.36 -16.19 -3.58
N LEU A 244 11.23 -15.71 -2.70
CA LEU A 244 12.49 -15.06 -3.07
C LEU A 244 13.39 -15.92 -3.97
N GLY A 245 13.44 -17.25 -3.78
CA GLY A 245 14.21 -18.14 -4.64
C GLY A 245 13.77 -18.06 -6.10
N GLN A 246 12.46 -18.06 -6.34
CA GLN A 246 11.90 -17.92 -7.68
C GLN A 246 12.08 -16.49 -8.22
N SER A 247 11.98 -15.47 -7.37
CA SER A 247 12.26 -14.09 -7.76
C SER A 247 13.72 -13.90 -8.19
N PHE A 248 14.67 -14.56 -7.51
CA PHE A 248 16.09 -14.54 -7.93
C PHE A 248 16.31 -15.26 -9.28
N GLU A 249 15.56 -16.32 -9.55
CA GLU A 249 15.58 -16.96 -10.85
C GLU A 249 14.96 -16.10 -11.94
N ALA A 250 13.86 -15.42 -11.64
CA ALA A 250 13.11 -14.59 -12.57
C ALA A 250 13.79 -13.27 -12.95
N VAL A 251 14.59 -12.68 -12.04
CA VAL A 251 15.16 -11.34 -12.25
C VAL A 251 16.21 -11.34 -13.37
N SER A 252 16.31 -10.25 -14.10
CA SER A 252 17.36 -10.00 -15.08
C SER A 252 18.73 -9.76 -14.42
N VAL A 253 19.82 -9.91 -15.20
CA VAL A 253 21.15 -9.47 -14.75
C VAL A 253 21.11 -7.96 -14.51
N GLY A 254 21.54 -7.53 -13.32
CA GLY A 254 21.49 -6.12 -12.90
C GLY A 254 20.08 -5.62 -12.53
N GLY A 255 19.06 -6.50 -12.52
CA GLY A 255 17.68 -6.13 -12.22
C GLY A 255 17.43 -5.78 -10.75
N HIS A 256 16.21 -5.35 -10.46
CA HIS A 256 15.80 -4.85 -9.15
C HIS A 256 14.65 -5.69 -8.58
N ILE A 257 14.81 -6.15 -7.33
CA ILE A 257 13.77 -6.82 -6.55
C ILE A 257 13.40 -5.91 -5.38
N ALA A 258 12.19 -5.38 -5.41
CA ALA A 258 11.60 -4.62 -4.30
C ALA A 258 10.97 -5.60 -3.31
N LEU A 259 11.62 -5.86 -2.18
CA LEU A 259 11.09 -6.70 -1.10
C LEU A 259 10.13 -5.89 -0.25
N ILE A 260 8.85 -6.18 -0.38
CA ILE A 260 7.74 -5.41 0.19
C ILE A 260 6.98 -6.24 1.24
N GLY A 261 6.71 -7.51 0.94
CA GLY A 261 5.82 -8.33 1.74
C GLY A 261 6.47 -9.57 2.32
N VAL A 262 5.78 -10.13 3.32
CA VAL A 262 6.20 -11.31 4.10
C VAL A 262 5.05 -12.33 4.21
N LEU A 263 4.24 -12.46 3.15
CA LEU A 263 3.03 -13.30 3.16
C LEU A 263 3.31 -14.78 3.39
N THR A 264 4.54 -15.25 3.10
CA THR A 264 4.97 -16.64 3.34
C THR A 264 5.77 -16.82 4.63
N GLY A 265 5.91 -15.78 5.45
CA GLY A 265 6.63 -15.77 6.71
C GLY A 265 7.70 -14.69 6.80
N PHE A 266 8.30 -14.57 7.98
CA PHE A 266 9.33 -13.55 8.28
C PHE A 266 10.74 -14.10 8.09
N GLU A 267 10.92 -15.43 8.10
CA GLU A 267 12.22 -16.12 8.05
C GLU A 267 12.16 -17.28 7.05
N GLY A 268 13.30 -17.60 6.44
CA GLY A 268 13.41 -18.74 5.53
C GLY A 268 14.75 -18.81 4.81
N HIS A 269 14.99 -19.95 4.15
CA HIS A 269 16.18 -20.15 3.33
C HIS A 269 16.10 -19.37 2.03
N VAL A 270 17.14 -18.65 1.68
CA VAL A 270 17.24 -17.85 0.46
C VAL A 270 18.53 -18.19 -0.29
N PRO A 271 18.44 -18.60 -1.59
CA PRO A 271 19.60 -19.00 -2.39
C PRO A 271 20.41 -17.77 -2.87
N THR A 272 21.19 -17.16 -1.99
CA THR A 272 21.90 -15.88 -2.22
C THR A 272 22.89 -15.92 -3.39
N HIS A 273 23.39 -17.11 -3.78
CA HIS A 273 24.26 -17.25 -4.93
C HIS A 273 23.59 -16.82 -6.24
N LEU A 274 22.26 -17.01 -6.39
CA LEU A 274 21.50 -16.56 -7.57
C LEU A 274 21.45 -15.02 -7.64
N LEU A 275 21.25 -14.36 -6.51
CA LEU A 275 21.29 -12.89 -6.44
C LEU A 275 22.67 -12.35 -6.83
N MET A 276 23.72 -12.97 -6.28
CA MET A 276 25.10 -12.59 -6.55
C MET A 276 25.47 -12.80 -8.03
N SER A 277 25.19 -13.97 -8.60
CA SER A 277 25.56 -14.31 -10.00
C SER A 277 24.88 -13.39 -11.01
N LYS A 278 23.66 -12.94 -10.72
CA LYS A 278 22.91 -11.98 -11.55
C LYS A 278 23.27 -10.52 -11.25
N GLN A 279 24.12 -10.23 -10.27
CA GLN A 279 24.45 -8.86 -9.85
C GLN A 279 23.17 -8.02 -9.61
N ALA A 280 22.07 -8.68 -9.20
CA ALA A 280 20.78 -8.05 -8.99
C ALA A 280 20.73 -7.34 -7.63
N ARG A 281 19.88 -6.33 -7.53
CA ARG A 281 19.65 -5.59 -6.29
C ARG A 281 18.39 -6.09 -5.58
N LEU A 282 18.52 -6.51 -4.34
CA LEU A 282 17.40 -6.77 -3.42
C LEU A 282 17.28 -5.60 -2.45
N GLN A 283 16.18 -4.88 -2.52
CA GLN A 283 15.94 -3.69 -1.69
C GLN A 283 14.67 -3.87 -0.86
N GLY A 284 14.82 -3.95 0.47
CA GLY A 284 13.69 -3.85 1.37
C GLY A 284 13.06 -2.45 1.34
N LEU A 285 11.74 -2.39 1.23
CA LEU A 285 11.03 -1.12 1.31
C LEU A 285 9.69 -1.26 2.01
N VAL A 286 9.34 -0.22 2.76
CA VAL A 286 8.02 -0.05 3.37
C VAL A 286 7.52 1.31 2.93
N VAL A 287 6.41 1.34 2.18
CA VAL A 287 5.73 2.55 1.71
C VAL A 287 6.72 3.61 1.14
N GLY A 288 6.62 4.86 1.60
CA GLY A 288 7.46 5.96 1.15
C GLY A 288 7.27 7.21 2.00
N HIS A 289 7.96 8.29 1.62
CA HIS A 289 7.88 9.58 2.30
C HIS A 289 6.89 10.54 1.64
N ARG A 290 6.57 11.63 2.36
CA ARG A 290 5.59 12.63 1.93
C ARG A 290 5.87 13.19 0.53
N ARG A 291 7.11 13.54 0.22
CA ARG A 291 7.48 14.07 -1.10
C ARG A 291 7.20 13.05 -2.22
N GLN A 292 7.48 11.77 -2.01
CA GLN A 292 7.15 10.72 -2.98
C GLN A 292 5.64 10.59 -3.18
N GLN A 293 4.84 10.79 -2.11
CA GLN A 293 3.38 10.81 -2.23
C GLN A 293 2.88 12.00 -3.04
N GLN A 294 3.45 13.19 -2.85
CA GLN A 294 3.16 14.37 -3.67
C GLN A 294 3.50 14.14 -5.15
N ASP A 295 4.69 13.59 -5.43
CA ASP A 295 5.11 13.27 -6.79
C ASP A 295 4.18 12.23 -7.44
N TYR A 296 3.74 11.23 -6.67
CA TYR A 296 2.77 10.24 -7.13
C TYR A 296 1.40 10.89 -7.42
N VAL A 297 0.89 11.73 -6.54
CA VAL A 297 -0.37 12.47 -6.76
C VAL A 297 -0.28 13.34 -8.01
N ASN A 298 0.84 14.04 -8.23
CA ASN A 298 1.05 14.81 -9.45
C ASN A 298 1.00 13.94 -10.71
N ALA A 299 1.60 12.74 -10.67
CA ALA A 299 1.53 11.80 -11.78
C ALA A 299 0.10 11.30 -12.02
N LEU A 300 -0.67 11.03 -10.96
CA LEU A 300 -2.06 10.59 -11.06
C LEU A 300 -2.98 11.64 -11.65
N ASN A 301 -2.74 12.92 -11.41
CA ASN A 301 -3.50 14.02 -12.01
C ASN A 301 -3.34 14.10 -13.54
N LEU A 302 -2.27 13.54 -14.07
CA LEU A 302 -2.02 13.48 -15.51
C LEU A 302 -2.51 12.17 -16.16
N GLN A 303 -2.96 11.21 -15.37
CA GLN A 303 -3.36 9.89 -15.82
C GLN A 303 -4.89 9.69 -15.69
N ALA A 304 -5.50 9.02 -16.66
CA ALA A 304 -6.90 8.62 -16.57
C ALA A 304 -7.14 7.40 -15.68
N SER A 305 -6.08 6.79 -15.15
CA SER A 305 -6.15 5.57 -14.32
C SER A 305 -6.88 5.83 -13.00
N ARG A 306 -7.66 4.85 -12.57
CA ARG A 306 -8.32 4.82 -11.25
C ARG A 306 -7.92 3.52 -10.54
N PRO A 307 -7.79 3.52 -9.19
CA PRO A 307 -7.48 2.29 -8.47
C PRO A 307 -8.59 1.26 -8.62
N VAL A 308 -8.21 0.00 -8.68
CA VAL A 308 -9.17 -1.11 -8.69
C VAL A 308 -9.61 -1.36 -7.26
N ILE A 309 -10.86 -1.05 -6.97
CA ILE A 309 -11.52 -1.31 -5.69
C ILE A 309 -12.46 -2.50 -5.89
N ASP A 310 -12.17 -3.60 -5.20
CA ASP A 310 -12.93 -4.83 -5.31
C ASP A 310 -14.25 -4.75 -4.55
N LYS A 311 -14.19 -4.24 -3.33
CA LYS A 311 -15.37 -4.08 -2.48
C LYS A 311 -15.26 -2.84 -1.59
N VAL A 312 -16.40 -2.21 -1.36
CA VAL A 312 -16.56 -1.09 -0.43
C VAL A 312 -17.49 -1.55 0.69
N PHE A 313 -17.12 -1.26 1.92
CA PHE A 313 -17.91 -1.54 3.12
C PHE A 313 -18.30 -0.23 3.79
N ASP A 314 -19.43 -0.23 4.47
CA ASP A 314 -19.81 0.86 5.36
C ASP A 314 -18.89 0.91 6.58
N PHE A 315 -18.73 2.08 7.19
CA PHE A 315 -17.90 2.27 8.38
C PHE A 315 -18.26 1.31 9.52
N ALA A 316 -19.55 1.08 9.74
CA ALA A 316 -20.01 0.13 10.77
C ALA A 316 -19.61 -1.33 10.50
N ALA A 317 -19.24 -1.67 9.26
CA ALA A 317 -18.86 -3.03 8.83
C ALA A 317 -17.33 -3.23 8.72
N LEU A 318 -16.49 -2.40 9.35
CA LEU A 318 -15.04 -2.54 9.33
C LEU A 318 -14.55 -3.96 9.73
N PRO A 319 -15.09 -4.65 10.74
CA PRO A 319 -14.69 -6.02 11.06
C PRO A 319 -14.94 -7.01 9.90
N ASP A 320 -16.03 -6.83 9.14
CA ASP A 320 -16.35 -7.69 7.99
C ASP A 320 -15.40 -7.40 6.81
N ALA A 321 -14.99 -6.14 6.65
CA ALA A 321 -13.95 -5.77 5.69
C ALA A 321 -12.61 -6.48 6.00
N PHE A 322 -12.21 -6.55 7.27
CA PHE A 322 -11.03 -7.31 7.71
C PHE A 322 -11.17 -8.82 7.47
N ARG A 323 -12.35 -9.42 7.79
CA ARG A 323 -12.61 -10.84 7.50
C ARG A 323 -12.53 -11.11 5.99
N TYR A 324 -13.04 -10.20 5.17
CA TYR A 324 -12.93 -10.29 3.72
C TYR A 324 -11.48 -10.18 3.24
N LEU A 325 -10.68 -9.28 3.81
CA LEU A 325 -9.24 -9.21 3.54
C LEU A 325 -8.53 -10.52 3.90
N GLN A 326 -8.81 -11.06 5.09
CA GLN A 326 -8.23 -12.30 5.61
C GLN A 326 -8.55 -13.52 4.73
N SER A 327 -9.73 -13.57 4.11
CA SER A 327 -10.11 -14.65 3.20
C SER A 327 -9.26 -14.71 1.92
N GLY A 328 -8.54 -13.64 1.59
CA GLY A 328 -7.74 -13.54 0.36
C GLY A 328 -8.57 -13.54 -0.93
N ALA A 329 -9.90 -13.40 -0.83
CA ALA A 329 -10.79 -13.44 -2.01
C ALA A 329 -10.68 -12.20 -2.90
N HIS A 330 -10.29 -11.05 -2.32
CA HIS A 330 -10.25 -9.75 -2.99
C HIS A 330 -9.26 -9.69 -4.17
N PHE A 331 -9.52 -8.73 -5.07
CA PHE A 331 -8.65 -8.35 -6.18
C PHE A 331 -8.45 -6.82 -6.18
N GLY A 332 -7.22 -6.35 -5.99
CA GLY A 332 -6.96 -4.92 -5.79
C GLY A 332 -7.22 -4.50 -4.35
N LYS A 333 -8.00 -3.44 -4.14
CA LYS A 333 -8.21 -2.83 -2.82
C LYS A 333 -9.60 -3.09 -2.24
N ILE A 334 -9.66 -3.11 -0.92
CA ILE A 334 -10.89 -3.08 -0.13
C ILE A 334 -10.93 -1.72 0.55
N CYS A 335 -12.06 -1.03 0.48
CA CYS A 335 -12.25 0.28 1.08
C CYS A 335 -13.42 0.30 2.06
N VAL A 336 -13.39 1.26 2.99
CA VAL A 336 -14.47 1.56 3.91
C VAL A 336 -14.80 3.04 3.79
N GLU A 337 -16.09 3.37 3.69
CA GLU A 337 -16.59 4.76 3.55
C GLU A 337 -17.61 5.09 4.64
N TRP A 338 -17.76 6.40 4.97
CA TRP A 338 -18.78 6.95 5.88
C TRP A 338 -19.11 8.41 5.58
#